data_4d954745b44c85a35d44efad43b93f21
#
_entry.id   4d954745b44c85a35d44efad43b93f21
#
_cell.length_a   1.000
_cell.length_b   1.000
_cell.length_c   1.000
_cell.angle_alpha   90.00
_cell.angle_beta   90.00
_cell.angle_gamma   90.00
#
_symmetry.space_group_name_H-M   'P 1'
#
loop_
_entity.id
_entity.type
_entity.pdbx_description
1 polymer ?
#
loop_
_entity_poly.entity_id
_entity_poly.type
_entity_poly.pdbx_seq_one_letter_code
_entity_poly.pdbx_strand_id
1 'polypeptide(L)'
;SEDWLFNAEYPMIRWMERNGYDVSYTTDVDVDRDAAVITPAVHKVLLSVGHDEYWSAGARTKFETARNNGVHLAFFSGNEVYWKTRWEDNHRTLVCYKEGTLGENTCGSKCDTSTSVWTGSWRDGNATQYPGSDAGSPENSLTGQISWDGTTAAIQVPDTYKGYHFWRNTSIANLGIGQTATFPDGTLG
;
A
#
# COMPACT_ATOMS: atom_id res chain seq x y z
N SER A 1 1.54 16.52 5.05
CA SER A 1 2.51 17.55 4.69
C SER A 1 2.29 17.96 3.26
N GLU A 2 2.43 19.23 2.95
CA GLU A 2 2.25 19.80 1.61
C GLU A 2 3.25 19.25 0.59
N ASP A 3 4.31 18.61 1.08
CA ASP A 3 5.41 18.12 0.26
C ASP A 3 5.23 16.68 -0.24
N TRP A 4 4.24 15.93 0.24
CA TRP A 4 4.10 14.51 -0.09
C TRP A 4 4.02 14.25 -1.59
N LEU A 5 3.14 14.93 -2.30
CA LEU A 5 3.00 14.76 -3.74
C LEU A 5 4.33 15.06 -4.46
N PHE A 6 4.99 16.15 -4.12
CA PHE A 6 6.19 16.60 -4.83
C PHE A 6 7.44 15.78 -4.46
N ASN A 7 7.53 15.29 -3.24
CA ASN A 7 8.71 14.56 -2.75
C ASN A 7 8.60 13.05 -2.90
N ALA A 8 7.39 12.49 -2.77
CA ALA A 8 7.20 11.06 -2.76
C ALA A 8 6.62 10.51 -4.07
N GLU A 9 5.65 11.17 -4.67
CA GLU A 9 4.94 10.66 -5.85
C GLU A 9 5.47 11.27 -7.16
N TYR A 10 5.69 12.57 -7.20
CA TYR A 10 6.10 13.29 -8.41
C TYR A 10 7.40 12.79 -9.06
N PRO A 11 8.43 12.35 -8.35
CA PRO A 11 9.60 11.74 -8.96
C PRO A 11 9.28 10.52 -9.83
N MET A 12 8.36 9.65 -9.39
CA MET A 12 7.92 8.49 -10.16
C MET A 12 7.10 8.92 -11.38
N ILE A 13 6.21 9.90 -11.23
CA ILE A 13 5.44 10.48 -12.35
C ILE A 13 6.39 10.96 -13.42
N ARG A 14 7.36 11.80 -13.07
CA ARG A 14 8.36 12.32 -14.00
C ARG A 14 9.18 11.22 -14.67
N TRP A 15 9.54 10.21 -13.92
CA TRP A 15 10.31 9.09 -14.45
C TRP A 15 9.50 8.31 -15.49
N MET A 16 8.26 8.00 -15.21
CA MET A 16 7.38 7.28 -16.13
C MET A 16 7.15 8.07 -17.42
N GLU A 17 6.76 9.33 -17.31
CA GLU A 17 6.50 10.18 -18.47
C GLU A 17 7.75 10.42 -19.30
N ARG A 18 8.90 10.65 -18.66
CA ARG A 18 10.18 10.81 -19.35
C ARG A 18 10.58 9.57 -20.16
N ASN A 19 10.24 8.39 -19.67
CA ASN A 19 10.54 7.12 -20.35
C ASN A 19 9.44 6.68 -21.33
N GLY A 20 8.41 7.50 -21.54
CA GLY A 20 7.37 7.27 -22.55
C GLY A 20 6.39 6.15 -22.17
N TYR A 21 6.21 5.88 -20.91
CA TYR A 21 5.15 4.96 -20.47
C TYR A 21 3.79 5.60 -20.72
N ASP A 22 2.85 4.78 -21.20
CA ASP A 22 1.44 5.17 -21.30
C ASP A 22 0.81 5.06 -19.91
N VAL A 23 0.56 6.20 -19.29
CA VAL A 23 0.09 6.29 -17.91
C VAL A 23 -1.20 7.09 -17.81
N SER A 24 -2.06 6.67 -16.91
CA SER A 24 -3.21 7.43 -16.44
C SER A 24 -3.17 7.53 -14.92
N TYR A 25 -3.84 8.51 -14.38
CA TYR A 25 -3.85 8.78 -12.95
C TYR A 25 -5.25 8.60 -12.39
N THR A 26 -5.34 8.10 -11.18
CA THR A 26 -6.59 7.96 -10.46
C THR A 26 -6.39 8.39 -9.01
N THR A 27 -7.48 8.53 -8.27
CA THR A 27 -7.47 8.86 -6.85
C THR A 27 -8.16 7.75 -6.06
N ASP A 28 -7.90 7.68 -4.75
CA ASP A 28 -8.55 6.71 -3.87
C ASP A 28 -10.08 6.79 -3.94
N VAL A 29 -10.60 8.00 -4.05
CA VAL A 29 -12.04 8.21 -4.16
C VAL A 29 -12.60 7.69 -5.48
N ASP A 30 -11.87 7.83 -6.57
CA ASP A 30 -12.31 7.31 -7.87
C ASP A 30 -12.23 5.79 -7.88
N VAL A 31 -11.18 5.22 -7.33
CA VAL A 31 -11.06 3.78 -7.17
C VAL A 31 -12.18 3.22 -6.30
N ASP A 32 -12.52 3.87 -5.19
CA ASP A 32 -13.61 3.42 -4.33
C ASP A 32 -14.99 3.51 -5.02
N ARG A 33 -15.22 4.52 -5.81
CA ARG A 33 -16.51 4.78 -6.47
C ARG A 33 -16.73 3.95 -7.72
N ASP A 34 -15.71 3.75 -8.54
CA ASP A 34 -15.83 3.16 -9.86
C ASP A 34 -14.97 1.91 -10.05
N ALA A 35 -15.62 0.77 -10.21
CA ALA A 35 -14.94 -0.49 -10.48
C ALA A 35 -14.30 -0.56 -11.88
N ALA A 36 -14.73 0.27 -12.82
CA ALA A 36 -14.22 0.26 -14.20
C ALA A 36 -12.86 0.95 -14.34
N VAL A 37 -12.45 1.72 -13.35
CA VAL A 37 -11.17 2.45 -13.36
C VAL A 37 -9.97 1.52 -13.49
N ILE A 38 -10.05 0.29 -12.93
CA ILE A 38 -8.92 -0.64 -12.92
C ILE A 38 -9.33 -1.97 -13.55
N THR A 39 -9.17 -2.09 -14.85
CA THR A 39 -9.46 -3.35 -15.57
C THR A 39 -8.28 -3.80 -16.43
N PRO A 40 -8.05 -5.11 -16.59
CA PRO A 40 -6.94 -5.61 -17.41
C PRO A 40 -7.07 -5.29 -18.91
N ALA A 41 -8.26 -4.91 -19.35
CA ALA A 41 -8.49 -4.45 -20.72
C ALA A 41 -7.83 -3.10 -20.98
N VAL A 42 -7.74 -2.25 -19.97
CA VAL A 42 -7.23 -0.88 -20.06
C VAL A 42 -5.84 -0.76 -19.42
N HIS A 43 -5.63 -1.38 -18.27
CA HIS A 43 -4.41 -1.25 -17.49
C HIS A 43 -3.72 -2.61 -17.29
N LYS A 44 -2.42 -2.65 -17.46
CA LYS A 44 -1.58 -3.84 -17.21
C LYS A 44 -0.97 -3.82 -15.81
N VAL A 45 -0.66 -2.64 -15.32
CA VAL A 45 -0.03 -2.42 -14.01
C VAL A 45 -0.78 -1.31 -13.29
N LEU A 46 -1.02 -1.52 -12.01
CA LEU A 46 -1.49 -0.50 -11.07
C LEU A 46 -0.38 -0.22 -10.08
N LEU A 47 -0.01 1.05 -9.97
CA LEU A 47 1.06 1.51 -9.09
C LEU A 47 0.46 2.26 -7.90
N SER A 48 0.87 1.90 -6.70
CA SER A 48 0.75 2.72 -5.50
C SER A 48 2.13 3.29 -5.17
N VAL A 49 2.24 4.61 -5.07
CA VAL A 49 3.51 5.32 -4.93
C VAL A 49 3.41 6.35 -3.82
N GLY A 50 4.47 6.48 -3.03
CA GLY A 50 4.57 7.50 -1.98
C GLY A 50 4.28 6.96 -0.59
N HIS A 51 3.17 7.35 0.04
CA HIS A 51 2.79 6.93 1.38
C HIS A 51 1.29 6.65 1.42
N ASP A 52 0.90 5.43 1.10
CA ASP A 52 -0.46 5.03 0.81
C ASP A 52 -1.05 4.23 1.98
N GLU A 53 -1.30 4.91 3.08
CA GLU A 53 -1.58 4.33 4.39
C GLU A 53 -3.08 4.13 4.68
N TYR A 54 -3.96 4.92 4.03
CA TYR A 54 -5.37 5.05 4.40
C TYR A 54 -6.30 4.49 3.33
N TRP A 55 -6.82 3.30 3.53
CA TRP A 55 -7.60 2.58 2.53
C TRP A 55 -9.02 2.30 2.98
N SER A 56 -9.98 2.57 2.12
CA SER A 56 -11.36 2.09 2.31
C SER A 56 -11.50 0.62 1.91
N ALA A 57 -12.51 -0.05 2.45
CA ALA A 57 -12.83 -1.43 2.06
C ALA A 57 -13.18 -1.54 0.57
N GLY A 58 -13.84 -0.52 0.02
CA GLY A 58 -14.17 -0.46 -1.41
C GLY A 58 -12.92 -0.40 -2.28
N ALA A 59 -11.97 0.50 -1.98
CA ALA A 59 -10.71 0.59 -2.71
C ALA A 59 -9.92 -0.72 -2.64
N ARG A 60 -9.74 -1.28 -1.44
CA ARG A 60 -9.03 -2.54 -1.26
C ARG A 60 -9.63 -3.68 -2.08
N THR A 61 -10.94 -3.86 -2.03
CA THR A 61 -11.65 -4.90 -2.81
C THR A 61 -11.39 -4.74 -4.31
N LYS A 62 -11.31 -3.52 -4.82
CA LYS A 62 -11.06 -3.27 -6.24
C LYS A 62 -9.63 -3.57 -6.65
N PHE A 63 -8.64 -3.28 -5.80
CA PHE A 63 -7.28 -3.72 -6.02
C PHE A 63 -7.15 -5.24 -6.03
N GLU A 64 -7.78 -5.92 -5.06
CA GLU A 64 -7.82 -7.38 -5.03
C GLU A 64 -8.48 -7.97 -6.28
N THR A 65 -9.58 -7.38 -6.70
CA THR A 65 -10.30 -7.78 -7.92
C THR A 65 -9.46 -7.55 -9.16
N ALA A 66 -8.79 -6.42 -9.28
CA ALA A 66 -7.89 -6.11 -10.39
C ALA A 66 -6.75 -7.14 -10.48
N ARG A 67 -6.10 -7.43 -9.35
CA ARG A 67 -5.06 -8.46 -9.25
C ARG A 67 -5.59 -9.83 -9.70
N ASN A 68 -6.73 -10.25 -9.18
CA ASN A 68 -7.32 -11.55 -9.50
C ASN A 68 -7.74 -11.67 -10.98
N ASN A 69 -7.99 -10.55 -11.63
CA ASN A 69 -8.29 -10.46 -13.06
C ASN A 69 -7.05 -10.24 -13.94
N GLY A 70 -5.84 -10.25 -13.37
CA GLY A 70 -4.58 -10.21 -14.12
C GLY A 70 -3.94 -8.83 -14.29
N VAL A 71 -4.38 -7.82 -13.55
CA VAL A 71 -3.64 -6.55 -13.40
C VAL A 71 -2.49 -6.78 -12.41
N HIS A 72 -1.29 -6.42 -12.79
CA HIS A 72 -0.13 -6.48 -11.89
C HIS A 72 -0.18 -5.32 -10.91
N LEU A 73 0.01 -5.61 -9.63
CA LEU A 73 0.12 -4.58 -8.60
C LEU A 73 1.59 -4.31 -8.30
N ALA A 74 1.96 -3.05 -8.15
CA ALA A 74 3.30 -2.62 -7.78
C ALA A 74 3.22 -1.53 -6.70
N PHE A 75 3.80 -1.83 -5.56
CA PHE A 75 3.80 -0.97 -4.39
C PHE A 75 5.20 -0.36 -4.20
N PHE A 76 5.31 0.95 -4.43
CA PHE A 76 6.50 1.75 -4.23
C PHE A 76 6.25 2.78 -3.14
N SER A 77 5.79 2.31 -2.00
CA SER A 77 5.26 3.13 -0.94
C SER A 77 5.65 2.55 0.43
N GLY A 78 5.44 3.31 1.47
CA GLY A 78 5.53 2.86 2.86
C GLY A 78 4.17 2.86 3.53
N ASN A 79 4.01 2.05 4.56
CA ASN A 79 2.78 1.89 5.35
C ASN A 79 1.52 1.54 4.55
N GLU A 80 1.68 0.97 3.37
CA GLU A 80 0.52 0.68 2.50
C GLU A 80 -0.54 -0.12 3.22
N VAL A 81 -1.81 0.26 2.99
CA VAL A 81 -2.97 -0.47 3.47
C VAL A 81 -2.95 -0.68 4.99
N TYR A 82 -2.45 0.29 5.74
CA TYR A 82 -2.33 0.14 7.20
C TYR A 82 -3.63 0.46 7.93
N TRP A 83 -4.22 1.65 7.65
CA TRP A 83 -5.45 2.11 8.28
C TRP A 83 -6.66 1.86 7.40
N LYS A 84 -7.66 1.16 7.96
CA LYS A 84 -8.98 1.07 7.35
C LYS A 84 -9.73 2.36 7.57
N THR A 85 -10.25 2.90 6.48
CA THR A 85 -11.05 4.12 6.45
C THR A 85 -12.45 3.85 5.91
N ARG A 86 -13.33 4.82 6.06
CA ARG A 86 -14.62 4.84 5.37
C ARG A 86 -14.90 6.19 4.78
N TRP A 87 -15.70 6.21 3.73
CA TRP A 87 -16.21 7.42 3.13
C TRP A 87 -17.57 7.78 3.70
N GLU A 88 -17.78 9.07 3.98
CA GLU A 88 -19.04 9.68 4.38
C GLU A 88 -19.40 10.83 3.43
N ASP A 89 -20.60 11.37 3.56
CA ASP A 89 -21.08 12.52 2.78
C ASP A 89 -20.91 12.36 1.28
N ASN A 90 -21.27 11.19 0.75
CA ASN A 90 -21.11 10.88 -0.67
C ASN A 90 -19.65 11.04 -1.16
N HIS A 91 -18.71 10.45 -0.47
CA HIS A 91 -17.26 10.49 -0.72
C HIS A 91 -16.62 11.88 -0.55
N ARG A 92 -17.21 12.75 0.24
CA ARG A 92 -16.64 14.07 0.54
C ARG A 92 -15.83 14.10 1.84
N THR A 93 -16.04 13.13 2.69
CA THR A 93 -15.36 13.02 3.99
C THR A 93 -14.73 11.65 4.11
N LEU A 94 -13.41 11.62 4.29
CA LEU A 94 -12.68 10.41 4.64
C LEU A 94 -12.52 10.35 6.16
N VAL A 95 -12.97 9.24 6.76
CA VAL A 95 -13.00 9.05 8.21
C VAL A 95 -12.05 7.96 8.63
N CYS A 96 -11.19 8.24 9.61
CA CYS A 96 -10.31 7.29 10.28
C CYS A 96 -10.12 7.66 11.75
N TYR A 97 -10.63 6.84 12.65
CA TYR A 97 -10.48 7.05 14.11
C TYR A 97 -9.23 6.37 14.69
N LYS A 98 -8.55 5.52 13.89
CA LYS A 98 -7.38 4.74 14.32
C LYS A 98 -7.63 3.92 15.58
N GLU A 99 -8.78 3.28 15.62
CA GLU A 99 -9.19 2.44 16.75
C GLU A 99 -8.51 1.07 16.72
N GLY A 100 -8.53 0.39 17.86
CA GLY A 100 -8.02 -0.97 17.96
C GLY A 100 -6.75 -1.11 18.78
N THR A 101 -6.22 -2.33 18.85
CA THR A 101 -5.03 -2.67 19.66
C THR A 101 -3.75 -2.04 19.12
N LEU A 102 -3.71 -1.80 17.82
CA LEU A 102 -2.60 -1.15 17.12
C LEU A 102 -2.89 0.34 16.84
N GLY A 103 -4.06 0.82 17.23
CA GLY A 103 -4.47 2.18 17.05
C GLY A 103 -3.90 3.11 18.11
N GLU A 104 -3.76 4.37 17.76
CA GLU A 104 -3.38 5.43 18.70
C GLU A 104 -4.53 5.82 19.62
N ASN A 105 -5.76 5.46 19.27
CA ASN A 105 -6.96 5.82 20.00
C ASN A 105 -7.58 4.60 20.67
N THR A 106 -7.33 4.45 21.94
CA THR A 106 -7.99 3.45 22.81
C THR A 106 -9.38 3.90 23.26
N CYS A 107 -10.11 4.56 22.38
CA CYS A 107 -11.51 4.92 22.58
C CYS A 107 -11.80 5.75 23.85
N GLY A 108 -11.12 6.88 24.01
CA GLY A 108 -11.49 7.89 25.01
C GLY A 108 -12.69 8.73 24.54
N SER A 109 -12.59 10.03 24.68
CA SER A 109 -13.64 10.98 24.27
C SER A 109 -13.80 11.14 22.75
N LYS A 110 -13.01 10.45 21.95
CA LYS A 110 -12.98 10.53 20.48
C LYS A 110 -13.30 9.20 19.81
N CYS A 111 -14.15 8.39 20.42
CA CYS A 111 -14.61 7.14 19.83
C CYS A 111 -15.41 7.38 18.56
N ASP A 112 -15.27 6.48 17.61
CA ASP A 112 -16.15 6.42 16.46
C ASP A 112 -17.58 6.16 16.93
N THR A 113 -18.51 7.01 16.55
CA THR A 113 -19.94 6.84 16.84
C THR A 113 -20.60 5.86 15.88
N SER A 114 -19.95 5.52 14.76
CA SER A 114 -20.45 4.54 13.80
C SER A 114 -19.96 3.14 14.16
N THR A 115 -20.90 2.24 14.39
CA THR A 115 -20.61 0.82 14.63
C THR A 115 -20.70 -0.04 13.36
N SER A 116 -21.08 0.53 12.23
CA SER A 116 -21.33 -0.21 11.00
C SER A 116 -20.05 -0.49 10.19
N VAL A 117 -19.09 0.42 10.23
CA VAL A 117 -17.80 0.27 9.55
C VAL A 117 -16.71 0.80 10.49
N TRP A 118 -16.04 -0.10 11.14
CA TRP A 118 -14.92 0.21 12.02
C TRP A 118 -13.74 0.80 11.25
N THR A 119 -13.05 1.78 11.84
CA THR A 119 -11.89 2.44 11.25
C THR A 119 -10.69 2.34 12.18
N GLY A 120 -9.85 1.36 11.93
CA GLY A 120 -8.63 1.07 12.66
C GLY A 120 -7.62 0.34 11.78
N SER A 121 -6.68 -0.37 12.38
CA SER A 121 -5.70 -1.12 11.58
C SER A 121 -6.34 -2.31 10.88
N TRP A 122 -6.03 -2.52 9.61
CA TRP A 122 -6.44 -3.71 8.85
C TRP A 122 -5.96 -5.03 9.47
N ARG A 123 -4.94 -4.99 10.34
CA ARG A 123 -4.41 -6.16 11.05
C ARG A 123 -5.30 -6.60 12.21
N ASP A 124 -6.07 -5.68 12.78
CA ASP A 124 -6.90 -5.99 13.94
C ASP A 124 -8.04 -6.91 13.55
N GLY A 125 -7.93 -8.17 13.99
CA GLY A 125 -8.81 -9.25 13.60
C GLY A 125 -9.89 -9.60 14.62
N ASN A 126 -10.15 -8.75 15.61
CA ASN A 126 -11.09 -9.08 16.68
C ASN A 126 -12.47 -8.48 16.46
N ALA A 127 -13.29 -9.14 15.65
CA ALA A 127 -14.67 -8.70 15.38
C ALA A 127 -15.57 -8.67 16.63
N THR A 128 -15.22 -9.38 17.69
CA THR A 128 -15.95 -9.33 18.95
C THR A 128 -15.67 -8.04 19.70
N GLN A 129 -14.42 -7.62 19.70
CA GLN A 129 -14.00 -6.38 20.35
C GLN A 129 -14.32 -5.15 19.50
N TYR A 130 -14.23 -5.29 18.17
CA TYR A 130 -14.45 -4.23 17.21
C TYR A 130 -15.53 -4.64 16.20
N PRO A 131 -16.82 -4.48 16.54
CA PRO A 131 -17.91 -4.77 15.62
C PRO A 131 -17.78 -4.01 14.31
N GLY A 132 -17.98 -4.69 13.19
CA GLY A 132 -17.80 -4.10 11.86
C GLY A 132 -16.34 -4.04 11.38
N SER A 133 -15.38 -4.57 12.15
CA SER A 133 -14.04 -4.80 11.63
C SER A 133 -14.07 -5.93 10.58
N ASP A 134 -13.36 -5.75 9.47
CA ASP A 134 -13.17 -6.80 8.46
C ASP A 134 -12.08 -7.79 8.91
N ALA A 135 -11.99 -7.99 10.17
CA ALA A 135 -11.11 -8.80 10.97
C ALA A 135 -10.09 -9.65 10.20
N GLY A 136 -8.81 -9.34 10.36
CA GLY A 136 -7.75 -10.22 9.88
C GLY A 136 -7.44 -10.11 8.39
N SER A 137 -7.52 -8.91 7.84
CA SER A 137 -7.04 -8.60 6.49
C SER A 137 -5.77 -7.74 6.56
N PRO A 138 -4.63 -8.27 7.07
CA PRO A 138 -3.42 -7.47 7.16
C PRO A 138 -2.94 -7.04 5.77
N GLU A 139 -2.15 -5.97 5.71
CA GLU A 139 -1.67 -5.39 4.46
C GLU A 139 -0.91 -6.40 3.60
N ASN A 140 -0.13 -7.30 4.20
CA ASN A 140 0.68 -8.26 3.45
C ASN A 140 -0.15 -9.28 2.66
N SER A 141 -1.42 -9.47 2.97
CA SER A 141 -2.31 -10.33 2.17
C SER A 141 -2.62 -9.72 0.79
N LEU A 142 -2.46 -8.41 0.64
CA LEU A 142 -2.57 -7.71 -0.64
C LEU A 142 -1.21 -7.36 -1.23
N THR A 143 -0.32 -6.76 -0.44
CA THR A 143 0.93 -6.15 -0.90
C THR A 143 2.11 -7.11 -0.89
N GLY A 144 2.05 -8.19 -0.10
CA GLY A 144 3.18 -9.07 0.18
C GLY A 144 4.18 -8.49 1.18
N GLN A 145 3.96 -7.27 1.67
CA GLN A 145 4.80 -6.57 2.64
C GLN A 145 4.03 -6.32 3.92
N ILE A 146 4.74 -6.31 5.04
CA ILE A 146 4.17 -5.92 6.32
C ILE A 146 5.03 -4.83 6.93
N SER A 147 4.43 -3.68 7.24
CA SER A 147 5.11 -2.63 7.99
C SER A 147 5.20 -3.05 9.44
N TRP A 148 6.40 -3.11 9.96
CA TRP A 148 6.62 -3.44 11.35
C TRP A 148 7.14 -2.22 12.09
N ASP A 149 8.11 -2.30 12.88
CA ASP A 149 8.59 -1.18 13.67
C ASP A 149 9.61 -0.32 12.91
N GLY A 150 9.76 0.95 13.32
CA GLY A 150 10.68 1.93 12.73
C GLY A 150 12.15 1.69 13.03
N THR A 151 12.62 0.45 12.94
CA THR A 151 14.06 0.18 12.96
C THR A 151 14.66 0.34 11.58
N THR A 152 15.70 1.11 11.50
CA THR A 152 16.51 1.27 10.30
C THR A 152 17.47 0.10 10.18
N ALA A 153 17.41 -0.65 9.10
CA ALA A 153 18.32 -1.76 8.83
C ALA A 153 18.77 -1.77 7.38
N ALA A 154 20.01 -2.18 7.16
CA ALA A 154 20.52 -2.37 5.80
C ALA A 154 19.78 -3.51 5.10
N ILE A 155 19.34 -3.28 3.87
CA ILE A 155 18.77 -4.33 3.04
C ILE A 155 19.89 -5.25 2.57
N GLN A 156 19.74 -6.54 2.81
CA GLN A 156 20.70 -7.56 2.38
C GLN A 156 20.06 -8.49 1.36
N VAL A 157 20.74 -8.69 0.25
CA VAL A 157 20.31 -9.61 -0.82
C VAL A 157 21.40 -10.66 -1.02
N PRO A 158 21.25 -11.86 -0.43
CA PRO A 158 22.13 -12.99 -0.67
C PRO A 158 22.08 -13.48 -2.14
N ASP A 159 23.17 -14.07 -2.59
CA ASP A 159 23.29 -14.61 -3.96
C ASP A 159 22.22 -15.67 -4.31
N THR A 160 21.63 -16.31 -3.33
CA THR A 160 20.50 -17.25 -3.53
C THR A 160 19.30 -16.59 -4.20
N TYR A 161 19.16 -15.28 -4.11
CA TYR A 161 18.07 -14.52 -4.73
C TYR A 161 18.45 -13.84 -6.05
N LYS A 162 19.71 -13.93 -6.48
CA LYS A 162 20.19 -13.26 -7.70
C LYS A 162 19.46 -13.66 -8.99
N GLY A 163 18.89 -14.86 -9.02
CA GLY A 163 18.13 -15.37 -10.15
C GLY A 163 16.71 -14.82 -10.29
N TYR A 164 16.23 -14.02 -9.35
CA TYR A 164 14.92 -13.43 -9.46
C TYR A 164 14.88 -12.39 -10.59
N HIS A 165 13.85 -12.44 -11.39
CA HIS A 165 13.67 -11.57 -12.54
C HIS A 165 13.71 -10.07 -12.19
N PHE A 166 13.35 -9.74 -10.96
CA PHE A 166 13.44 -8.39 -10.40
C PHE A 166 14.87 -7.81 -10.48
N TRP A 167 15.88 -8.65 -10.27
CA TRP A 167 17.28 -8.23 -10.25
C TRP A 167 17.97 -8.21 -11.61
N ARG A 168 17.26 -8.55 -12.69
CA ARG A 168 17.83 -8.52 -14.04
C ARG A 168 18.41 -7.14 -14.36
N ASN A 169 19.53 -7.11 -15.03
CA ASN A 169 20.27 -5.89 -15.41
C ASN A 169 20.80 -5.07 -14.20
N THR A 170 20.87 -5.65 -13.02
CA THR A 170 21.51 -5.05 -11.84
C THR A 170 22.76 -5.82 -11.46
N SER A 171 23.61 -5.22 -10.64
CA SER A 171 24.79 -5.89 -10.08
C SER A 171 24.45 -7.15 -9.26
N ILE A 172 23.27 -7.20 -8.66
CA ILE A 172 22.80 -8.34 -7.88
C ILE A 172 22.70 -9.60 -8.73
N ALA A 173 22.28 -9.51 -9.98
CA ALA A 173 22.21 -10.64 -10.90
C ALA A 173 23.57 -11.32 -11.13
N ASN A 174 24.66 -10.61 -10.85
CA ASN A 174 26.03 -11.06 -11.07
C ASN A 174 26.78 -11.48 -9.80
N LEU A 175 26.08 -11.57 -8.64
CA LEU A 175 26.70 -12.00 -7.39
C LEU A 175 27.34 -13.38 -7.53
N GLY A 176 28.58 -13.51 -7.03
CA GLY A 176 29.26 -14.80 -6.89
C GLY A 176 28.65 -15.65 -5.77
N ILE A 177 28.96 -16.93 -5.76
CA ILE A 177 28.50 -17.87 -4.73
C ILE A 177 28.94 -17.40 -3.34
N GLY A 178 28.02 -17.33 -2.40
CA GLY A 178 28.22 -16.89 -1.03
C GLY A 178 28.35 -15.37 -0.83
N GLN A 179 28.19 -14.58 -1.90
CA GLN A 179 28.18 -13.13 -1.79
C GLN A 179 26.81 -12.60 -1.39
N THR A 180 26.81 -11.46 -0.70
CA THR A 180 25.62 -10.72 -0.33
C THR A 180 25.78 -9.26 -0.73
N ALA A 181 24.86 -8.75 -1.51
CA ALA A 181 24.76 -7.30 -1.73
C ALA A 181 24.13 -6.66 -0.50
N THR A 182 24.70 -5.55 -0.04
CA THR A 182 24.19 -4.78 1.09
C THR A 182 23.91 -3.36 0.64
N PHE A 183 22.68 -2.91 0.84
CA PHE A 183 22.29 -1.52 0.61
C PHE A 183 22.28 -0.82 1.96
N PRO A 184 23.11 0.21 2.14
CA PRO A 184 23.10 0.96 3.38
C PRO A 184 21.77 1.64 3.62
N ASP A 185 21.50 1.95 4.88
CA ASP A 185 20.31 2.60 5.37
C ASP A 185 19.82 3.76 4.49
N GLY A 186 18.56 3.68 4.11
CA GLY A 186 17.86 4.79 3.44
C GLY A 186 18.30 5.07 2.01
N THR A 187 19.22 4.30 1.45
CA THR A 187 19.63 4.41 0.07
C THR A 187 19.28 3.14 -0.73
N LEU A 188 18.05 3.09 -1.23
CA LEU A 188 17.83 2.45 -2.50
C LEU A 188 18.30 3.45 -3.56
N GLY A 189 19.56 3.37 -3.91
CA GLY A 189 20.12 4.12 -5.00
C GLY A 189 19.74 3.54 -6.33
#